data_162193f726276d1897bc7a7cdcd0628b
#
_entry.id   162193f726276d1897bc7a7cdcd0628b
#
_cell.length_a   1.000
_cell.length_b   1.000
_cell.length_c   1.000
_cell.angle_alpha   90.00
_cell.angle_beta   90.00
_cell.angle_gamma   90.00
#
_symmetry.space_group_name_H-M   'P 1'
#
loop_
_entity.id
_entity.type
_entity.pdbx_description
1 polymer ?
#
loop_
_entity_poly.entity_id
_entity_poly.type
_entity_poly.pdbx_seq_one_letter_code
_entity_poly.pdbx_strand_id
1 'polypeptide(L)'
;MFDLPLHPIVVHFPIVLGALLPLLAILLWWAIKKWQWTPKVWALVSVVALVYALSATGAVLLGEEDEEKVEKVISEEVIEEHEEAGELIPWIAGSLFLVSLGGLTVRYSKQAKVAMIVLSVVAVAPLIHAGHTGGELVYEHGAAIAHLSPKHKAAIQSGTILELHEKGDHEKGDDDDKDDHDDD
;
A
#
# COMPACT_ATOMS: atom_id res chain seq x y z
N MET A 1 -9.19 -3.14 -19.76
CA MET A 1 -8.19 -2.09 -19.88
C MET A 1 -7.24 -2.06 -18.68
N PHE A 2 -7.63 -2.56 -17.53
CA PHE A 2 -6.74 -2.85 -16.41
C PHE A 2 -7.05 -4.25 -15.90
N ASP A 3 -6.37 -5.27 -16.49
CA ASP A 3 -6.46 -6.66 -16.02
C ASP A 3 -5.50 -6.92 -14.83
N LEU A 4 -4.83 -5.85 -14.35
CA LEU A 4 -3.92 -5.94 -13.21
C LEU A 4 -4.71 -5.73 -11.89
N PRO A 5 -4.34 -6.45 -10.82
CA PRO A 5 -4.95 -6.27 -9.51
C PRO A 5 -4.75 -4.84 -9.02
N LEU A 6 -5.81 -4.22 -8.50
CA LEU A 6 -5.75 -2.84 -7.97
C LEU A 6 -5.22 -2.80 -6.54
N HIS A 7 -5.42 -3.87 -5.77
CA HIS A 7 -4.95 -3.96 -4.39
C HIS A 7 -3.46 -3.61 -4.23
N PRO A 8 -2.50 -4.18 -4.99
CA PRO A 8 -1.08 -3.84 -4.83
C PRO A 8 -0.74 -2.38 -5.11
N ILE A 9 -1.55 -1.69 -5.92
CA ILE A 9 -1.36 -0.26 -6.21
C ILE A 9 -1.89 0.57 -5.05
N VAL A 10 -3.08 0.24 -4.56
CA VAL A 10 -3.80 1.03 -3.55
C VAL A 10 -3.16 0.92 -2.18
N VAL A 11 -2.57 -0.23 -1.80
CA VAL A 11 -1.90 -0.42 -0.50
C VAL A 11 -0.75 0.55 -0.24
N HIS A 12 -0.14 1.10 -1.29
CA HIS A 12 0.92 2.08 -1.13
C HIS A 12 0.44 3.36 -0.43
N PHE A 13 -0.83 3.75 -0.60
CA PHE A 13 -1.38 4.94 0.06
C PHE A 13 -1.43 4.79 1.59
N PRO A 14 -2.09 3.78 2.17
CA PRO A 14 -2.08 3.61 3.63
C PRO A 14 -0.67 3.36 4.18
N ILE A 15 0.22 2.67 3.49
CA ILE A 15 1.60 2.46 3.92
C ILE A 15 2.33 3.80 4.07
N VAL A 16 2.30 4.64 3.03
CA VAL A 16 2.97 5.94 3.04
C VAL A 16 2.35 6.87 4.08
N LEU A 17 1.01 6.96 4.12
CA LEU A 17 0.32 7.84 5.06
C LEU A 17 0.55 7.41 6.51
N GLY A 18 0.46 6.10 6.80
CA GLY A 18 0.71 5.56 8.14
C GLY A 18 2.14 5.76 8.62
N ALA A 19 3.13 5.62 7.73
CA ALA A 19 4.55 5.85 8.05
C ALA A 19 4.87 7.35 8.25
N LEU A 20 4.24 8.25 7.49
CA LEU A 20 4.48 9.69 7.59
C LEU A 20 3.68 10.37 8.70
N LEU A 21 2.55 9.80 9.13
CA LEU A 21 1.65 10.40 10.10
C LEU A 21 2.33 10.76 11.44
N PRO A 22 3.15 9.91 12.07
CA PRO A 22 3.87 10.27 13.29
C PRO A 22 4.85 11.44 13.07
N LEU A 23 5.55 11.48 11.95
CA LEU A 23 6.48 12.55 11.60
C LEU A 23 5.74 13.88 11.44
N LEU A 24 4.61 13.87 10.73
CA LEU A 24 3.76 15.05 10.56
C LEU A 24 3.23 15.55 11.91
N ALA A 25 2.74 14.64 12.76
CA ALA A 25 2.21 14.98 14.07
C ALA A 25 3.29 15.62 14.97
N ILE A 26 4.50 15.05 15.01
CA ILE A 26 5.65 15.58 15.74
C ILE A 26 6.03 16.96 15.21
N LEU A 27 6.18 17.11 13.90
CA LEU A 27 6.58 18.35 13.25
C LEU A 27 5.60 19.49 13.53
N LEU A 28 4.30 19.23 13.37
CA LEU A 28 3.28 20.26 13.60
C LEU A 28 3.13 20.61 15.09
N TRP A 29 3.23 19.61 15.98
CA TRP A 29 3.24 19.90 17.40
C TRP A 29 4.44 20.76 17.83
N TRP A 30 5.64 20.45 17.28
CA TRP A 30 6.84 21.25 17.51
C TRP A 30 6.71 22.66 16.93
N ALA A 31 6.18 22.80 15.70
CA ALA A 31 5.95 24.10 15.07
C ALA A 31 4.97 24.98 15.87
N ILE A 32 3.89 24.40 16.39
CA ILE A 32 2.95 25.11 17.27
C ILE A 32 3.66 25.61 18.54
N LYS A 33 4.54 24.81 19.13
CA LYS A 33 5.23 25.17 20.38
C LYS A 33 6.40 26.12 20.17
N LYS A 34 7.23 25.87 19.18
CA LYS A 34 8.48 26.60 18.97
C LYS A 34 8.29 27.85 18.14
N TRP A 35 7.51 27.75 17.06
CA TRP A 35 7.30 28.86 16.13
C TRP A 35 5.98 29.62 16.36
N GLN A 36 5.24 29.24 17.41
CA GLN A 36 3.96 29.88 17.78
C GLN A 36 2.93 29.86 16.64
N TRP A 37 2.97 28.79 15.81
CA TRP A 37 1.97 28.60 14.78
C TRP A 37 0.57 28.45 15.38
N THR A 38 -0.44 28.85 14.63
CA THR A 38 -1.82 28.71 15.07
C THR A 38 -2.15 27.24 15.36
N PRO A 39 -2.81 26.91 16.49
CA PRO A 39 -3.23 25.54 16.79
C PRO A 39 -4.12 24.89 15.71
N LYS A 40 -4.75 25.70 14.87
CA LYS A 40 -5.59 25.22 13.75
C LYS A 40 -4.82 24.40 12.72
N VAL A 41 -3.51 24.56 12.58
CA VAL A 41 -2.68 23.77 11.67
C VAL A 41 -2.70 22.27 12.03
N TRP A 42 -3.07 21.93 13.27
CA TRP A 42 -3.28 20.54 13.68
C TRP A 42 -4.39 19.84 12.90
N ALA A 43 -5.32 20.58 12.31
CA ALA A 43 -6.35 20.02 11.43
C ALA A 43 -5.76 19.21 10.26
N LEU A 44 -4.53 19.55 9.82
CA LEU A 44 -3.84 18.79 8.79
C LEU A 44 -3.55 17.35 9.23
N VAL A 45 -3.18 17.14 10.52
CA VAL A 45 -3.02 15.77 11.07
C VAL A 45 -4.34 15.00 10.98
N SER A 46 -5.46 15.66 11.32
CA SER A 46 -6.78 15.01 11.28
C SER A 46 -7.21 14.68 9.85
N VAL A 47 -6.93 15.56 8.90
CA VAL A 47 -7.21 15.28 7.47
C VAL A 47 -6.37 14.12 6.95
N VAL A 48 -5.07 14.10 7.25
CA VAL A 48 -4.18 12.99 6.83
C VAL A 48 -4.60 11.68 7.49
N ALA A 49 -4.96 11.70 8.78
CA ALA A 49 -5.45 10.51 9.47
C ALA A 49 -6.78 9.99 8.89
N LEU A 50 -7.68 10.89 8.46
CA LEU A 50 -8.91 10.50 7.76
C LEU A 50 -8.61 9.84 6.40
N VAL A 51 -7.73 10.45 5.60
CA VAL A 51 -7.33 9.90 4.30
C VAL A 51 -6.63 8.55 4.47
N TYR A 52 -5.81 8.41 5.53
CA TYR A 52 -5.21 7.14 5.90
C TYR A 52 -6.27 6.07 6.18
N ALA A 53 -7.28 6.37 7.01
CA ALA A 53 -8.35 5.44 7.34
C ALA A 53 -9.16 5.03 6.10
N LEU A 54 -9.53 5.99 5.25
CA LEU A 54 -10.26 5.72 4.01
C LEU A 54 -9.45 4.89 3.02
N SER A 55 -8.15 5.19 2.85
CA SER A 55 -7.28 4.42 1.95
C SER A 55 -7.01 3.01 2.46
N ALA A 56 -6.87 2.82 3.78
CA ALA A 56 -6.72 1.51 4.40
C ALA A 56 -7.99 0.65 4.20
N THR A 57 -9.17 1.23 4.41
CA THR A 57 -10.44 0.54 4.14
C THR A 57 -10.56 0.16 2.66
N GLY A 58 -10.23 1.08 1.76
CA GLY A 58 -10.25 0.78 0.33
C GLY A 58 -9.26 -0.30 -0.09
N ALA A 59 -8.09 -0.38 0.56
CA ALA A 59 -7.12 -1.44 0.31
C ALA A 59 -7.64 -2.81 0.73
N VAL A 60 -8.30 -2.94 1.90
CA VAL A 60 -8.90 -4.20 2.36
C VAL A 60 -9.99 -4.65 1.38
N LEU A 61 -10.94 -3.79 1.04
CA LEU A 61 -12.02 -4.14 0.10
C LEU A 61 -11.52 -4.60 -1.27
N LEU A 62 -10.40 -4.04 -1.76
CA LEU A 62 -9.78 -4.48 -3.00
C LEU A 62 -8.99 -5.78 -2.83
N GLY A 63 -8.51 -6.08 -1.62
CA GLY A 63 -7.88 -7.36 -1.27
C GLY A 63 -8.89 -8.51 -1.36
N GLU A 64 -10.06 -8.34 -0.76
CA GLU A 64 -11.16 -9.31 -0.81
C GLU A 64 -11.59 -9.62 -2.26
N GLU A 65 -11.61 -8.62 -3.16
CA GLU A 65 -11.91 -8.87 -4.59
C GLU A 65 -10.84 -9.70 -5.31
N ASP A 66 -9.58 -9.59 -4.90
CA ASP A 66 -8.48 -10.33 -5.51
C ASP A 66 -8.31 -11.74 -4.91
N GLU A 67 -8.78 -11.98 -3.69
CA GLU A 67 -8.68 -13.23 -2.94
C GLU A 67 -9.21 -14.42 -3.73
N GLU A 68 -10.41 -14.34 -4.31
CA GLU A 68 -11.01 -15.41 -5.12
C GLU A 68 -10.11 -15.95 -6.25
N LYS A 69 -9.16 -15.11 -6.72
CA LYS A 69 -8.21 -15.52 -7.77
C LYS A 69 -6.96 -16.16 -7.16
N VAL A 70 -6.54 -15.65 -6.00
CA VAL A 70 -5.32 -16.06 -5.31
C VAL A 70 -5.52 -17.42 -4.63
N GLU A 71 -6.67 -17.72 -4.04
CA GLU A 71 -7.06 -19.01 -3.47
C GLU A 71 -6.90 -20.20 -4.45
N LYS A 72 -6.98 -19.94 -5.76
CA LYS A 72 -6.78 -20.98 -6.78
C LYS A 72 -5.34 -21.43 -6.94
N VAL A 73 -4.39 -20.72 -6.36
CA VAL A 73 -2.94 -20.96 -6.51
C VAL A 73 -2.20 -21.07 -5.18
N ILE A 74 -2.78 -20.57 -4.08
CA ILE A 74 -2.17 -20.54 -2.74
C ILE A 74 -3.14 -21.16 -1.74
N SER A 75 -2.60 -21.70 -0.63
CA SER A 75 -3.42 -22.22 0.46
C SER A 75 -4.11 -21.10 1.23
N GLU A 76 -5.34 -21.33 1.64
CA GLU A 76 -6.18 -20.44 2.44
C GLU A 76 -5.46 -19.95 3.72
N GLU A 77 -4.76 -20.84 4.43
CA GLU A 77 -4.03 -20.55 5.68
C GLU A 77 -3.03 -19.37 5.54
N VAL A 78 -2.35 -19.27 4.39
CA VAL A 78 -1.35 -18.21 4.15
C VAL A 78 -2.02 -16.91 3.75
N ILE A 79 -3.15 -16.97 3.07
CA ILE A 79 -3.97 -15.80 2.71
C ILE A 79 -4.57 -15.21 3.99
N GLU A 80 -5.15 -16.03 4.87
CA GLU A 80 -5.78 -15.64 6.12
C GLU A 80 -4.81 -14.85 7.03
N GLU A 81 -3.53 -15.26 7.12
CA GLU A 81 -2.53 -14.52 7.91
C GLU A 81 -2.33 -13.08 7.41
N HIS A 82 -2.28 -12.89 6.10
CA HIS A 82 -2.18 -11.54 5.51
C HIS A 82 -3.47 -10.75 5.69
N GLU A 83 -4.62 -11.37 5.51
CA GLU A 83 -5.93 -10.76 5.66
C GLU A 83 -6.15 -10.25 7.08
N GLU A 84 -5.93 -11.08 8.11
CA GLU A 84 -6.01 -10.68 9.52
C GLU A 84 -5.11 -9.48 9.85
N ALA A 85 -3.88 -9.49 9.33
CA ALA A 85 -2.96 -8.37 9.50
C ALA A 85 -3.45 -7.10 8.80
N GLY A 86 -4.05 -7.23 7.62
CA GLY A 86 -4.59 -6.13 6.80
C GLY A 86 -5.84 -5.51 7.42
N GLU A 87 -6.79 -6.32 7.88
CA GLU A 87 -8.06 -5.88 8.49
C GLU A 87 -7.89 -5.05 9.76
N LEU A 88 -6.79 -5.24 10.48
CA LEU A 88 -6.47 -4.46 11.67
C LEU A 88 -6.16 -2.99 11.33
N ILE A 89 -5.61 -2.71 10.15
CA ILE A 89 -5.12 -1.38 9.78
C ILE A 89 -6.22 -0.31 9.70
N PRO A 90 -7.40 -0.53 9.06
CA PRO A 90 -8.50 0.43 9.07
C PRO A 90 -8.97 0.80 10.47
N TRP A 91 -9.04 -0.15 11.40
CA TRP A 91 -9.45 0.10 12.79
C TRP A 91 -8.45 0.97 13.54
N ILE A 92 -7.15 0.70 13.36
CA ILE A 92 -6.07 1.52 13.92
C ILE A 92 -6.15 2.93 13.33
N ALA A 93 -6.24 3.06 12.02
CA ALA A 93 -6.28 4.34 11.32
C ALA A 93 -7.52 5.17 11.71
N GLY A 94 -8.69 4.53 11.81
CA GLY A 94 -9.91 5.16 12.32
C GLY A 94 -9.78 5.65 13.76
N SER A 95 -9.16 4.86 14.62
CA SER A 95 -8.86 5.24 16.01
C SER A 95 -7.93 6.45 16.10
N LEU A 96 -6.86 6.46 15.28
CA LEU A 96 -5.94 7.61 15.16
C LEU A 96 -6.66 8.87 14.67
N PHE A 97 -7.55 8.74 13.69
CA PHE A 97 -8.38 9.87 13.25
C PHE A 97 -9.20 10.44 14.42
N LEU A 98 -9.91 9.61 15.18
CA LEU A 98 -10.72 10.06 16.32
C LEU A 98 -9.85 10.74 17.40
N VAL A 99 -8.69 10.18 17.74
CA VAL A 99 -7.75 10.79 18.69
C VAL A 99 -7.25 12.14 18.18
N SER A 100 -6.99 12.25 16.86
CA SER A 100 -6.50 13.50 16.25
C SER A 100 -7.48 14.66 16.42
N LEU A 101 -8.80 14.40 16.38
CA LEU A 101 -9.85 15.38 16.60
C LEU A 101 -9.78 15.99 18.02
N GLY A 102 -9.40 15.19 19.02
CA GLY A 102 -9.15 15.66 20.38
C GLY A 102 -8.07 16.73 20.44
N GLY A 103 -7.09 16.70 19.52
CA GLY A 103 -6.04 17.72 19.40
C GLY A 103 -6.54 19.10 18.96
N LEU A 104 -7.74 19.20 18.41
CA LEU A 104 -8.42 20.45 18.03
C LEU A 104 -9.25 21.05 19.16
N THR A 105 -9.53 20.28 20.22
CA THR A 105 -10.33 20.75 21.36
C THR A 105 -9.50 21.68 22.27
N VAL A 106 -10.19 22.60 22.97
CA VAL A 106 -9.51 23.51 23.92
C VAL A 106 -9.08 22.75 25.18
N ARG A 107 -9.91 21.84 25.67
CA ARG A 107 -9.75 21.18 26.98
C ARG A 107 -8.66 20.11 26.99
N TYR A 108 -8.57 19.27 25.97
CA TYR A 108 -7.70 18.08 25.94
C TYR A 108 -6.61 18.13 24.87
N SER A 109 -6.42 19.27 24.25
CA SER A 109 -5.54 19.45 23.09
C SER A 109 -4.11 18.92 23.29
N LYS A 110 -3.50 19.16 24.46
CA LYS A 110 -2.14 18.70 24.75
C LYS A 110 -2.07 17.17 24.88
N GLN A 111 -2.98 16.59 25.65
CA GLN A 111 -3.02 15.15 25.91
C GLN A 111 -3.31 14.38 24.62
N ALA A 112 -4.29 14.84 23.83
CA ALA A 112 -4.65 14.24 22.55
C ALA A 112 -3.51 14.31 21.53
N LYS A 113 -2.76 15.41 21.45
CA LYS A 113 -1.60 15.53 20.57
C LYS A 113 -0.48 14.57 20.96
N VAL A 114 -0.19 14.45 22.27
CA VAL A 114 0.81 13.47 22.76
C VAL A 114 0.33 12.04 22.49
N ALA A 115 -0.93 11.72 22.82
CA ALA A 115 -1.49 10.41 22.55
C ALA A 115 -1.45 10.09 21.05
N MET A 116 -1.80 11.04 20.18
CA MET A 116 -1.73 10.87 18.72
C MET A 116 -0.32 10.52 18.25
N ILE A 117 0.71 11.21 18.76
CA ILE A 117 2.11 10.93 18.41
C ILE A 117 2.50 9.52 18.85
N VAL A 118 2.24 9.18 20.12
CA VAL A 118 2.61 7.86 20.66
C VAL A 118 1.90 6.74 19.92
N LEU A 119 0.58 6.85 19.75
CA LEU A 119 -0.22 5.82 19.09
C LEU A 119 0.14 5.68 17.60
N SER A 120 0.42 6.78 16.90
CA SER A 120 0.84 6.70 15.50
C SER A 120 2.22 6.06 15.33
N VAL A 121 3.16 6.24 16.26
CA VAL A 121 4.44 5.52 16.26
C VAL A 121 4.22 4.02 16.48
N VAL A 122 3.39 3.65 17.45
CA VAL A 122 3.07 2.24 17.74
C VAL A 122 2.35 1.59 16.55
N ALA A 123 1.49 2.33 15.85
CA ALA A 123 0.74 1.85 14.69
C ALA A 123 1.63 1.50 13.47
N VAL A 124 2.89 1.91 13.45
CA VAL A 124 3.83 1.52 12.37
C VAL A 124 4.15 0.02 12.43
N ALA A 125 4.16 -0.60 13.62
CA ALA A 125 4.50 -2.02 13.76
C ALA A 125 3.50 -2.96 13.04
N PRO A 126 2.16 -2.87 13.27
CA PRO A 126 1.20 -3.68 12.52
C PRO A 126 1.20 -3.36 11.02
N LEU A 127 1.49 -2.11 10.63
CA LEU A 127 1.62 -1.74 9.21
C LEU A 127 2.81 -2.44 8.54
N ILE A 128 3.94 -2.55 9.23
CA ILE A 128 5.12 -3.31 8.75
C ILE A 128 4.77 -4.81 8.66
N HIS A 129 4.06 -5.34 9.64
CA HIS A 129 3.66 -6.75 9.64
C HIS A 129 2.75 -7.08 8.46
N ALA A 130 1.71 -6.29 8.20
CA ALA A 130 0.84 -6.47 7.04
C ALA A 130 1.62 -6.35 5.71
N GLY A 131 2.59 -5.44 5.62
CA GLY A 131 3.47 -5.33 4.45
C GLY A 131 4.39 -6.55 4.29
N HIS A 132 4.87 -7.15 5.39
CA HIS A 132 5.72 -8.34 5.38
C HIS A 132 4.94 -9.57 4.89
N THR A 133 3.78 -9.86 5.48
CA THR A 133 2.93 -10.99 5.08
C THR A 133 2.48 -10.87 3.62
N GLY A 134 2.15 -9.67 3.15
CA GLY A 134 1.86 -9.42 1.73
C GLY A 134 3.06 -9.65 0.81
N GLY A 135 4.27 -9.34 1.28
CA GLY A 135 5.51 -9.67 0.58
C GLY A 135 5.73 -11.18 0.48
N GLU A 136 5.52 -11.93 1.57
CA GLU A 136 5.62 -13.40 1.61
C GLU A 136 4.64 -14.05 0.63
N LEU A 137 3.38 -13.57 0.59
CA LEU A 137 2.39 -14.04 -0.39
C LEU A 137 2.91 -13.95 -1.83
N VAL A 138 3.54 -12.85 -2.19
CA VAL A 138 4.02 -12.60 -3.55
C VAL A 138 5.31 -13.37 -3.85
N TYR A 139 6.30 -13.31 -2.96
CA TYR A 139 7.67 -13.77 -3.25
C TYR A 139 7.93 -15.21 -2.81
N GLU A 140 7.28 -15.69 -1.76
CA GLU A 140 7.49 -17.04 -1.25
C GLU A 140 6.39 -17.99 -1.72
N HIS A 141 5.13 -17.51 -1.76
CA HIS A 141 3.98 -18.34 -2.13
C HIS A 141 3.48 -18.14 -3.57
N GLY A 142 4.01 -17.12 -4.28
CA GLY A 142 3.75 -16.96 -5.71
C GLY A 142 2.37 -16.39 -6.05
N ALA A 143 1.75 -15.56 -5.18
CA ALA A 143 0.45 -14.92 -5.41
C ALA A 143 0.34 -14.20 -6.76
N ALA A 144 1.44 -13.65 -7.25
CA ALA A 144 1.49 -12.98 -8.55
C ALA A 144 1.07 -13.90 -9.72
N ILE A 145 1.24 -15.22 -9.59
CA ILE A 145 0.85 -16.20 -10.63
C ILE A 145 -0.66 -16.17 -10.88
N ALA A 146 -1.47 -15.86 -9.86
CA ALA A 146 -2.92 -15.74 -9.99
C ALA A 146 -3.34 -14.77 -11.10
N HIS A 147 -2.57 -13.72 -11.31
CA HIS A 147 -2.85 -12.61 -12.24
C HIS A 147 -2.14 -12.74 -13.61
N LEU A 148 -1.36 -13.80 -13.82
CA LEU A 148 -0.70 -14.02 -15.10
C LEU A 148 -1.70 -14.46 -16.18
N SER A 149 -1.43 -14.06 -17.43
CA SER A 149 -2.20 -14.52 -18.57
C SER A 149 -2.10 -16.05 -18.73
N PRO A 150 -3.09 -16.73 -19.33
CA PRO A 150 -3.04 -18.18 -19.54
C PRO A 150 -1.78 -18.64 -20.28
N LYS A 151 -1.27 -17.83 -21.21
CA LYS A 151 -0.02 -18.10 -21.94
C LYS A 151 1.19 -18.14 -20.98
N HIS A 152 1.30 -17.18 -20.07
CA HIS A 152 2.41 -17.15 -19.10
C HIS A 152 2.29 -18.25 -18.05
N LYS A 153 1.07 -18.57 -17.59
CA LYS A 153 0.84 -19.72 -16.68
C LYS A 153 1.29 -21.03 -17.32
N ALA A 154 0.93 -21.27 -18.59
CA ALA A 154 1.34 -22.46 -19.34
C ALA A 154 2.87 -22.50 -19.53
N ALA A 155 3.51 -21.37 -19.80
CA ALA A 155 4.96 -21.28 -19.94
C ALA A 155 5.72 -21.59 -18.64
N ILE A 156 5.19 -21.15 -17.48
CA ILE A 156 5.73 -21.51 -16.16
C ILE A 156 5.61 -23.02 -15.94
N GLN A 157 4.44 -23.60 -16.20
CA GLN A 157 4.19 -25.04 -16.00
C GLN A 157 5.04 -25.93 -16.92
N SER A 158 5.33 -25.46 -18.14
CA SER A 158 6.17 -26.20 -19.11
C SER A 158 7.68 -25.95 -18.93
N GLY A 159 8.09 -25.05 -18.05
CA GLY A 159 9.49 -24.65 -17.88
C GLY A 159 10.05 -23.77 -19.02
N THR A 160 9.20 -23.31 -19.94
CA THR A 160 9.57 -22.60 -21.18
C THR A 160 9.70 -21.08 -21.00
N ILE A 161 9.79 -20.55 -19.77
CA ILE A 161 9.86 -19.10 -19.51
C ILE A 161 11.03 -18.42 -20.22
N LEU A 162 12.18 -19.09 -20.30
CA LEU A 162 13.40 -18.54 -20.93
C LEU A 162 13.21 -18.34 -22.43
N GLU A 163 12.48 -19.23 -23.13
CA GLU A 163 12.22 -19.10 -24.58
C GLU A 163 11.29 -17.91 -24.92
N LEU A 164 10.40 -17.52 -23.99
CA LEU A 164 9.51 -16.38 -24.22
C LEU A 164 10.26 -15.05 -24.11
N HIS A 165 11.33 -15.00 -23.33
CA HIS A 165 12.15 -13.80 -23.16
C HIS A 165 13.02 -13.55 -24.41
N GLU A 166 13.68 -14.61 -24.93
CA GLU A 166 14.48 -14.52 -26.16
C GLU A 166 13.66 -14.07 -27.39
N LYS A 167 12.42 -14.55 -27.53
CA LYS A 167 11.55 -14.14 -28.66
C LYS A 167 11.07 -12.69 -28.55
N GLY A 168 10.87 -12.17 -27.35
CA GLY A 168 10.46 -10.78 -27.11
C GLY A 168 11.56 -9.76 -27.47
N ASP A 169 12.81 -10.14 -27.28
CA ASP A 169 13.94 -9.28 -27.58
C ASP A 169 14.28 -9.23 -29.09
N HIS A 170 13.99 -10.31 -29.84
CA HIS A 170 14.15 -10.37 -31.30
C HIS A 170 13.07 -9.61 -32.07
N GLU A 171 11.81 -9.57 -31.60
CA GLU A 171 10.73 -8.78 -32.23
C GLU A 171 10.92 -7.26 -32.08
N LYS A 172 11.68 -6.79 -31.08
CA LYS A 172 11.99 -5.36 -30.90
C LYS A 172 13.21 -4.88 -31.69
N GLY A 173 14.04 -5.78 -32.20
CA GLY A 173 15.25 -5.44 -32.94
C GLY A 173 15.08 -5.26 -34.44
N ASP A 174 13.98 -5.78 -35.02
CA ASP A 174 13.79 -5.80 -36.47
C ASP A 174 13.01 -4.59 -37.04
N ASP A 175 12.46 -3.73 -36.18
CA ASP A 175 11.69 -2.56 -36.62
C ASP A 175 12.53 -1.25 -36.73
N ASP A 176 13.77 -1.23 -36.24
CA ASP A 176 14.59 0.01 -36.21
C ASP A 176 15.54 0.16 -37.42
N ASP A 177 15.63 -0.80 -38.36
CA ASP A 177 16.59 -0.77 -39.47
C ASP A 177 15.99 -0.44 -40.86
N LYS A 178 14.82 0.21 -40.93
CA LYS A 178 14.16 0.52 -42.20
C LYS A 178 13.93 2.00 -42.52
N ASP A 179 14.77 2.87 -42.04
CA ASP A 179 14.81 4.24 -42.56
C ASP A 179 16.25 4.66 -42.70
N ASP A 180 16.77 4.62 -43.95
CA ASP A 180 17.74 5.55 -44.54
C ASP A 180 18.46 4.88 -45.69
N HIS A 181 17.91 5.04 -46.92
CA HIS A 181 18.64 5.17 -48.14
C HIS A 181 17.66 5.42 -49.29
N ASP A 182 17.44 6.67 -49.60
CA ASP A 182 17.20 7.17 -50.94
C ASP A 182 17.34 8.69 -50.89
N ASP A 183 18.45 9.19 -51.35
CA ASP A 183 18.59 10.50 -51.96
C ASP A 183 19.83 10.51 -52.87
N ASP A 184 19.54 10.51 -54.17
CA ASP A 184 20.33 11.17 -55.21
C ASP A 184 19.76 12.54 -55.55
#